data_ac00e8edbb91487f633c2cd58b124b33
#
_entry.id   ac00e8edbb91487f633c2cd58b124b33
#
_cell.length_a   1.000
_cell.length_b   1.000
_cell.length_c   1.000
_cell.angle_alpha   90.00
_cell.angle_beta   90.00
_cell.angle_gamma   90.00
#
_symmetry.space_group_name_H-M   'P 1'
#
loop_
_entity.id
_entity.type
_entity.pdbx_description
1 polymer ?
#
loop_
_entity_poly.entity_id
_entity_poly.type
_entity_poly.pdbx_seq_one_letter_code
_entity_poly.pdbx_strand_id
1 'polypeptide(L)'
;ARTAVGSFSGSFGNTPAHDLGTTVLEALVSRAQIDKSEVSETIMGQVLTAGQGQNPARQAHVNAGLPVESAAWGINQVCGSGLRAVALAAQHVQLGDASIVCAGGQENMSLSPHVAHLRSGYKMGDVKYIDSMIRDGLWDAFNGYHMGQTAENVAEKWQISRDMQDEFALSSQNKAEAAQIAGKFEDEIVPFTVTTRKGDITVDKDAVSYTHLTLPTNLC
;
A
#
# COMPACT_ATOMS: atom_id res chain seq x y z
N ALA A 1 9.90 9.63 2.60
CA ALA A 1 10.51 8.31 2.35
C ALA A 1 9.43 7.33 1.90
N ARG A 2 9.75 6.41 0.99
CA ARG A 2 8.91 5.29 0.56
C ARG A 2 9.76 4.11 0.10
N THR A 3 9.22 2.91 0.12
CA THR A 3 9.82 1.79 -0.62
C THR A 3 9.56 1.96 -2.12
N ALA A 4 10.26 1.21 -2.95
CA ALA A 4 9.87 1.05 -4.33
C ALA A 4 8.46 0.43 -4.43
N VAL A 5 7.72 0.75 -5.48
CA VAL A 5 6.43 0.11 -5.80
C VAL A 5 6.70 -1.21 -6.50
N GLY A 6 6.27 -2.32 -5.91
CA GLY A 6 6.39 -3.65 -6.49
C GLY A 6 5.24 -4.01 -7.43
N SER A 7 5.52 -4.86 -8.41
CA SER A 7 4.48 -5.50 -9.22
C SER A 7 3.66 -6.47 -8.35
N PHE A 8 2.40 -6.69 -8.72
CA PHE A 8 1.57 -7.72 -8.10
C PHE A 8 2.23 -9.10 -8.24
N SER A 9 2.34 -9.81 -7.13
CA SER A 9 3.08 -11.08 -7.02
C SER A 9 4.57 -11.02 -7.44
N GLY A 10 5.15 -9.82 -7.47
CA GLY A 10 6.55 -9.57 -7.81
C GLY A 10 7.50 -9.67 -6.60
N SER A 11 8.53 -8.81 -6.59
CA SER A 11 9.62 -8.86 -5.60
C SER A 11 9.16 -8.85 -4.14
N PHE A 12 8.07 -8.14 -3.83
CA PHE A 12 7.49 -8.07 -2.49
C PHE A 12 6.39 -9.09 -2.23
N GLY A 13 6.15 -10.05 -3.12
CA GLY A 13 5.00 -10.95 -3.06
C GLY A 13 4.80 -11.67 -1.72
N ASN A 14 5.88 -11.94 -0.98
CA ASN A 14 5.86 -12.60 0.32
C ASN A 14 6.31 -11.69 1.49
N THR A 15 6.46 -10.39 1.27
CA THR A 15 6.92 -9.44 2.28
C THR A 15 5.72 -8.86 3.03
N PRO A 16 5.61 -9.02 4.35
CA PRO A 16 4.54 -8.38 5.13
C PRO A 16 4.53 -6.85 4.94
N ALA A 17 3.34 -6.25 4.87
CA ALA A 17 3.21 -4.81 4.71
C ALA A 17 3.90 -4.03 5.84
N HIS A 18 3.86 -4.54 7.06
CA HIS A 18 4.51 -3.90 8.21
C HIS A 18 6.05 -3.93 8.14
N ASP A 19 6.68 -4.87 7.43
CA ASP A 19 8.13 -4.85 7.21
C ASP A 19 8.53 -3.72 6.25
N LEU A 20 7.72 -3.49 5.21
CA LEU A 20 7.89 -2.33 4.33
C LEU A 20 7.70 -1.03 5.12
N GLY A 21 6.67 -0.97 5.96
CA GLY A 21 6.41 0.14 6.86
C GLY A 21 7.54 0.40 7.84
N THR A 22 8.12 -0.64 8.43
CA THR A 22 9.29 -0.58 9.32
C THR A 22 10.45 0.15 8.64
N THR A 23 10.84 -0.30 7.46
CA THR A 23 11.96 0.28 6.70
C THR A 23 11.73 1.76 6.38
N VAL A 24 10.50 2.13 6.04
CA VAL A 24 10.16 3.53 5.75
C VAL A 24 10.19 4.39 7.02
N LEU A 25 9.69 3.89 8.15
CA LEU A 25 9.73 4.60 9.43
C LEU A 25 11.17 4.83 9.91
N GLU A 26 12.04 3.82 9.83
CA GLU A 26 13.46 3.96 10.17
C GLU A 26 14.13 5.03 9.30
N ALA A 27 13.94 4.97 8.00
CA ALA A 27 14.51 5.94 7.08
C ALA A 27 13.95 7.36 7.30
N LEU A 28 12.65 7.48 7.61
CA LEU A 28 12.00 8.75 7.87
C LEU A 28 12.63 9.46 9.08
N VAL A 29 12.74 8.76 10.21
CA VAL A 29 13.31 9.30 11.44
C VAL A 29 14.79 9.66 11.26
N SER A 30 15.56 8.78 10.59
CA SER A 30 16.96 9.03 10.27
C SER A 30 17.14 10.26 9.38
N ARG A 31 16.35 10.41 8.32
CA ARG A 31 16.41 11.56 7.40
C ARG A 31 15.97 12.87 8.06
N ALA A 32 14.98 12.80 8.96
CA ALA A 32 14.53 13.94 9.75
C ALA A 32 15.53 14.36 10.83
N GLN A 33 16.55 13.54 11.11
CA GLN A 33 17.57 13.79 12.14
C GLN A 33 16.95 14.02 13.54
N ILE A 34 15.89 13.30 13.86
CA ILE A 34 15.26 13.31 15.19
C ILE A 34 15.64 12.06 15.98
N ASP A 35 15.63 12.15 17.30
CA ASP A 35 15.78 10.96 18.14
C ASP A 35 14.50 10.13 18.07
N LYS A 36 14.64 8.82 17.99
CA LYS A 36 13.49 7.90 17.98
C LYS A 36 12.58 8.10 19.20
N SER A 37 13.16 8.44 20.35
CA SER A 37 12.43 8.69 21.60
C SER A 37 11.51 9.92 21.55
N GLU A 38 11.70 10.82 20.59
CA GLU A 38 10.87 12.01 20.44
C GLU A 38 9.57 11.74 19.66
N VAL A 39 9.46 10.56 19.01
CA VAL A 39 8.26 10.20 18.25
C VAL A 39 7.10 9.90 19.20
N SER A 40 6.12 10.78 19.24
CA SER A 40 4.96 10.70 20.13
C SER A 40 3.91 9.69 19.62
N GLU A 41 3.81 9.53 18.29
CA GLU A 41 2.74 8.72 17.70
C GLU A 41 3.10 8.26 16.27
N THR A 42 2.50 7.14 15.85
CA THR A 42 2.55 6.67 14.46
C THR A 42 1.15 6.33 13.96
N ILE A 43 0.77 6.88 12.81
CA ILE A 43 -0.53 6.62 12.16
C ILE A 43 -0.27 6.07 10.76
N MET A 44 -0.70 4.83 10.49
CA MET A 44 -0.49 4.18 9.19
C MET A 44 -1.80 3.80 8.53
N GLY A 45 -2.00 4.27 7.31
CA GLY A 45 -3.09 3.82 6.46
C GLY A 45 -2.85 2.40 5.94
N GLN A 46 -3.84 1.52 6.07
CA GLN A 46 -3.81 0.19 5.49
C GLN A 46 -5.22 -0.36 5.33
N VAL A 47 -5.51 -1.00 4.19
CA VAL A 47 -6.82 -1.58 3.88
C VAL A 47 -6.86 -3.06 4.22
N LEU A 48 -5.88 -3.82 3.75
CA LEU A 48 -5.87 -5.28 3.77
C LEU A 48 -5.04 -5.78 4.97
N THR A 49 -5.69 -5.94 6.12
CA THR A 49 -5.04 -6.31 7.38
C THR A 49 -5.30 -7.77 7.80
N ALA A 50 -6.12 -8.50 7.05
CA ALA A 50 -6.48 -9.86 7.40
C ALA A 50 -5.24 -10.77 7.47
N GLY A 51 -5.09 -11.53 8.57
CA GLY A 51 -3.98 -12.46 8.75
C GLY A 51 -2.60 -11.85 9.00
N GLN A 52 -2.49 -10.53 9.14
CA GLN A 52 -1.21 -9.84 9.36
C GLN A 52 -0.83 -9.63 10.84
N GLY A 53 -1.55 -10.24 11.74
CA GLY A 53 -1.34 -10.09 13.17
C GLY A 53 -2.06 -8.87 13.76
N GLN A 54 -1.78 -8.61 15.03
CA GLN A 54 -2.40 -7.49 15.73
C GLN A 54 -1.77 -6.18 15.26
N ASN A 55 -2.61 -5.22 14.86
CA ASN A 55 -2.23 -3.83 14.59
C ASN A 55 -0.93 -3.71 13.76
N PRO A 56 -0.96 -3.92 12.45
CA PRO A 56 0.23 -3.86 11.61
C PRO A 56 0.99 -2.52 11.68
N ALA A 57 0.29 -1.41 11.95
CA ALA A 57 0.94 -0.12 12.19
C ALA A 57 1.82 -0.15 13.46
N ARG A 58 1.32 -0.79 14.52
CA ARG A 58 2.08 -0.99 15.75
C ARG A 58 3.28 -1.91 15.55
N GLN A 59 3.13 -2.95 14.74
CA GLN A 59 4.24 -3.83 14.39
C GLN A 59 5.35 -3.06 13.67
N ALA A 60 5.00 -2.26 12.66
CA ALA A 60 5.95 -1.42 11.95
C ALA A 60 6.66 -0.42 12.89
N HIS A 61 5.91 0.23 13.78
CA HIS A 61 6.42 1.18 14.76
C HIS A 61 7.46 0.55 15.70
N VAL A 62 7.11 -0.56 16.34
CA VAL A 62 7.99 -1.23 17.30
C VAL A 62 9.22 -1.83 16.61
N ASN A 63 9.03 -2.46 15.45
CA ASN A 63 10.13 -3.03 14.67
C ASN A 63 11.10 -1.96 14.16
N ALA A 64 10.63 -0.73 13.90
CA ALA A 64 11.49 0.41 13.59
C ALA A 64 12.27 0.94 14.80
N GLY A 65 12.07 0.37 15.98
CA GLY A 65 12.72 0.78 17.23
C GLY A 65 12.20 2.10 17.79
N LEU A 66 10.95 2.46 17.44
CA LEU A 66 10.26 3.60 18.03
C LEU A 66 9.73 3.25 19.43
N PRO A 67 9.45 4.25 20.31
CA PRO A 67 9.14 3.98 21.71
C PRO A 67 7.90 3.11 21.90
N VAL A 68 8.00 2.10 22.72
CA VAL A 68 6.87 1.22 23.05
C VAL A 68 5.77 1.94 23.85
N GLU A 69 6.11 3.06 24.47
CA GLU A 69 5.20 3.93 25.20
C GLU A 69 4.34 4.81 24.28
N SER A 70 4.84 5.07 23.07
CA SER A 70 4.15 5.91 22.09
C SER A 70 2.99 5.16 21.43
N ALA A 71 1.90 5.86 21.14
CA ALA A 71 0.75 5.30 20.45
C ALA A 71 1.11 4.95 18.98
N ALA A 72 0.61 3.81 18.51
CA ALA A 72 0.69 3.47 17.09
C ALA A 72 -0.57 2.72 16.66
N TRP A 73 -1.20 3.17 15.59
CA TRP A 73 -2.48 2.63 15.15
C TRP A 73 -2.69 2.78 13.64
N GLY A 74 -3.59 1.96 13.11
CA GLY A 74 -3.92 1.94 11.70
C GLY A 74 -5.27 2.57 11.41
N ILE A 75 -5.41 3.15 10.21
CA ILE A 75 -6.68 3.68 9.71
C ILE A 75 -7.01 3.11 8.35
N ASN A 76 -8.29 2.85 8.11
CA ASN A 76 -8.81 2.45 6.82
C ASN A 76 -9.86 3.46 6.32
N GLN A 77 -9.52 4.17 5.28
CA GLN A 77 -10.39 4.98 4.44
C GLN A 77 -10.18 4.59 2.97
N VAL A 78 -10.08 3.28 2.72
CA VAL A 78 -9.78 2.67 1.43
C VAL A 78 -8.53 3.34 0.81
N CYS A 79 -8.54 3.72 -0.46
CA CYS A 79 -7.40 4.34 -1.15
C CYS A 79 -6.94 5.68 -0.54
N GLY A 80 -7.79 6.34 0.25
CA GLY A 80 -7.48 7.59 0.96
C GLY A 80 -6.79 7.42 2.31
N SER A 81 -6.52 6.19 2.76
CA SER A 81 -6.02 5.90 4.12
C SER A 81 -4.72 6.60 4.46
N GLY A 82 -3.73 6.57 3.56
CA GLY A 82 -2.44 7.20 3.79
C GLY A 82 -2.54 8.72 3.90
N LEU A 83 -3.30 9.37 3.02
CA LEU A 83 -3.55 10.80 3.08
C LEU A 83 -4.34 11.18 4.35
N ARG A 84 -5.30 10.34 4.75
CA ARG A 84 -6.05 10.55 5.99
C ARG A 84 -5.15 10.44 7.22
N ALA A 85 -4.20 9.52 7.24
CA ALA A 85 -3.21 9.42 8.32
C ALA A 85 -2.41 10.72 8.47
N VAL A 86 -1.96 11.32 7.37
CA VAL A 86 -1.26 12.62 7.37
C VAL A 86 -2.15 13.74 7.89
N ALA A 87 -3.43 13.78 7.48
CA ALA A 87 -4.37 14.79 7.96
C ALA A 87 -4.62 14.69 9.48
N LEU A 88 -4.75 13.47 10.00
CA LEU A 88 -4.91 13.23 11.44
C LEU A 88 -3.66 13.61 12.23
N ALA A 89 -2.47 13.27 11.72
CA ALA A 89 -1.21 13.66 12.34
C ALA A 89 -1.09 15.19 12.45
N ALA A 90 -1.43 15.92 11.38
CA ALA A 90 -1.45 17.37 11.41
C ALA A 90 -2.43 17.92 12.47
N GLN A 91 -3.61 17.30 12.60
CA GLN A 91 -4.60 17.69 13.62
C GLN A 91 -4.09 17.43 15.04
N HIS A 92 -3.47 16.28 15.33
CA HIS A 92 -2.92 15.95 16.63
C HIS A 92 -1.81 16.92 17.05
N VAL A 93 -0.93 17.28 16.11
CA VAL A 93 0.12 18.28 16.38
C VAL A 93 -0.49 19.67 16.62
N GLN A 94 -1.47 20.09 15.84
CA GLN A 94 -2.15 21.38 16.01
C GLN A 94 -2.91 21.50 17.34
N LEU A 95 -3.49 20.40 17.82
CA LEU A 95 -4.21 20.36 19.09
C LEU A 95 -3.27 20.21 20.30
N GLY A 96 -2.01 19.90 20.08
CA GLY A 96 -1.02 19.65 21.14
C GLY A 96 -1.11 18.24 21.75
N ASP A 97 -1.86 17.32 21.13
CA ASP A 97 -1.99 15.94 21.58
C ASP A 97 -0.70 15.14 21.34
N ALA A 98 0.07 15.52 20.33
CA ALA A 98 1.36 14.93 19.98
C ALA A 98 2.33 16.00 19.49
N SER A 99 3.64 15.79 19.72
CA SER A 99 4.69 16.72 19.28
C SER A 99 5.24 16.32 17.90
N ILE A 100 5.54 15.04 17.73
CA ILE A 100 6.07 14.47 16.50
C ILE A 100 5.27 13.22 16.15
N VAL A 101 4.66 13.22 14.98
CA VAL A 101 3.83 12.11 14.49
C VAL A 101 4.40 11.58 13.17
N CYS A 102 4.70 10.29 13.13
CA CYS A 102 4.99 9.59 11.89
C CYS A 102 3.67 9.18 11.22
N ALA A 103 3.44 9.62 9.98
CA ALA A 103 2.20 9.33 9.28
C ALA A 103 2.45 8.91 7.82
N GLY A 104 1.66 7.96 7.35
CA GLY A 104 1.76 7.46 5.98
C GLY A 104 0.85 6.27 5.76
N GLY A 105 1.32 5.30 4.97
CA GLY A 105 0.59 4.07 4.70
C GLY A 105 1.52 2.93 4.32
N GLN A 106 0.99 1.73 4.42
CA GLN A 106 1.65 0.49 4.03
C GLN A 106 0.61 -0.46 3.45
N GLU A 107 0.96 -1.22 2.43
CA GLU A 107 0.06 -2.20 1.82
C GLU A 107 0.82 -3.28 1.09
N ASN A 108 0.35 -4.52 1.15
CA ASN A 108 0.77 -5.57 0.23
C ASN A 108 -0.43 -6.38 -0.24
N MET A 109 -0.90 -6.08 -1.44
CA MET A 109 -2.05 -6.74 -2.05
C MET A 109 -1.74 -8.19 -2.41
N SER A 110 -0.50 -8.51 -2.77
CA SER A 110 -0.07 -9.86 -3.16
C SER A 110 -0.14 -10.86 -1.99
N LEU A 111 -0.03 -10.38 -0.75
CA LEU A 111 -0.05 -11.20 0.45
C LEU A 111 -1.45 -11.27 1.10
N SER A 112 -2.46 -10.72 0.46
CA SER A 112 -3.84 -10.78 0.96
C SER A 112 -4.37 -12.20 0.96
N PRO A 113 -4.88 -12.70 2.10
CA PRO A 113 -5.34 -14.07 2.19
C PRO A 113 -6.71 -14.28 1.53
N HIS A 114 -6.98 -15.52 1.16
CA HIS A 114 -8.36 -15.98 0.97
C HIS A 114 -8.94 -16.41 2.31
N VAL A 115 -10.15 -15.95 2.62
CA VAL A 115 -10.81 -16.16 3.91
C VAL A 115 -12.09 -16.97 3.78
N ALA A 116 -12.44 -17.69 4.84
CA ALA A 116 -13.69 -18.43 4.94
C ALA A 116 -14.31 -18.30 6.33
N HIS A 117 -15.64 -18.22 6.40
CA HIS A 117 -16.41 -18.15 7.66
C HIS A 117 -16.69 -19.57 8.19
N LEU A 118 -15.76 -20.10 9.00
CA LEU A 118 -15.81 -21.50 9.48
C LEU A 118 -16.09 -21.65 10.98
N ARG A 119 -16.27 -20.56 11.75
CA ARG A 119 -16.45 -20.65 13.22
C ARG A 119 -17.74 -21.34 13.64
N SER A 120 -18.78 -21.28 12.83
CA SER A 120 -20.06 -21.98 13.08
C SER A 120 -20.03 -23.47 12.73
N GLY A 121 -18.90 -23.99 12.27
CA GLY A 121 -18.72 -25.34 11.79
C GLY A 121 -19.22 -25.55 10.35
N TYR A 122 -18.78 -26.64 9.76
CA TYR A 122 -19.15 -27.03 8.41
C TYR A 122 -19.46 -28.54 8.41
N LYS A 123 -20.76 -28.87 8.30
CA LYS A 123 -21.20 -30.25 8.49
C LYS A 123 -21.04 -31.12 7.25
N MET A 124 -21.25 -30.58 6.05
CA MET A 124 -21.20 -31.30 4.78
C MET A 124 -21.22 -30.34 3.60
N GLY A 125 -20.52 -30.68 2.51
CA GLY A 125 -20.44 -29.91 1.28
C GLY A 125 -19.16 -29.06 1.13
N ASP A 126 -19.12 -28.20 0.12
CA ASP A 126 -17.92 -27.41 -0.22
C ASP A 126 -17.78 -26.18 0.66
N VAL A 127 -16.52 -25.77 0.89
CA VAL A 127 -16.18 -24.51 1.54
C VAL A 127 -15.80 -23.48 0.49
N LYS A 128 -16.49 -22.34 0.49
CA LYS A 128 -16.17 -21.23 -0.38
C LYS A 128 -15.14 -20.30 0.29
N TYR A 129 -14.01 -20.09 -0.36
CA TYR A 129 -13.04 -19.07 0.01
C TYR A 129 -13.36 -17.76 -0.69
N ILE A 130 -13.12 -16.66 0.01
CA ILE A 130 -13.33 -15.29 -0.49
C ILE A 130 -11.97 -14.63 -0.60
N ASP A 131 -11.64 -14.10 -1.77
CA ASP A 131 -10.46 -13.27 -1.96
C ASP A 131 -10.65 -11.94 -1.21
N SER A 132 -9.87 -11.75 -0.13
CA SER A 132 -9.98 -10.54 0.69
C SER A 132 -9.47 -9.29 -0.02
N MET A 133 -8.52 -9.41 -0.97
CA MET A 133 -8.06 -8.29 -1.77
C MET A 133 -9.21 -7.71 -2.61
N ILE A 134 -9.95 -8.58 -3.30
CA ILE A 134 -11.11 -8.17 -4.08
C ILE A 134 -12.22 -7.68 -3.16
N ARG A 135 -12.57 -8.48 -2.15
CA ARG A 135 -13.76 -8.24 -1.31
C ARG A 135 -13.67 -6.96 -0.50
N ASP A 136 -12.49 -6.69 0.09
CA ASP A 136 -12.29 -5.59 1.03
C ASP A 136 -11.66 -4.36 0.36
N GLY A 137 -10.96 -4.53 -0.76
CA GLY A 137 -10.25 -3.44 -1.43
C GLY A 137 -10.84 -2.99 -2.78
N LEU A 138 -11.44 -3.90 -3.55
CA LEU A 138 -11.80 -3.64 -4.95
C LEU A 138 -13.29 -3.84 -5.29
N TRP A 139 -14.10 -4.23 -4.32
CA TRP A 139 -15.53 -4.49 -4.51
C TRP A 139 -16.37 -3.36 -3.93
N ASP A 140 -17.25 -2.76 -4.77
CA ASP A 140 -18.25 -1.82 -4.27
C ASP A 140 -19.26 -2.56 -3.42
N ALA A 141 -19.21 -2.31 -2.11
CA ALA A 141 -20.07 -2.98 -1.13
C ALA A 141 -21.55 -2.58 -1.24
N PHE A 142 -21.84 -1.42 -1.81
CA PHE A 142 -23.19 -0.86 -1.93
C PHE A 142 -23.88 -1.29 -3.23
N ASN A 143 -23.15 -1.24 -4.34
CA ASN A 143 -23.69 -1.55 -5.67
C ASN A 143 -23.43 -3.00 -6.11
N GLY A 144 -22.53 -3.71 -5.41
CA GLY A 144 -22.33 -5.15 -5.63
C GLY A 144 -21.52 -5.50 -6.88
N TYR A 145 -20.61 -4.63 -7.31
CA TYR A 145 -19.74 -4.88 -8.45
C TYR A 145 -18.27 -4.46 -8.20
N HIS A 146 -17.38 -4.93 -9.06
CA HIS A 146 -15.96 -4.61 -8.99
C HIS A 146 -15.69 -3.15 -9.39
N MET A 147 -14.62 -2.53 -8.82
CA MET A 147 -14.23 -1.15 -9.15
C MET A 147 -13.96 -0.92 -10.65
N GLY A 148 -13.61 -1.98 -11.40
CA GLY A 148 -13.56 -1.91 -12.87
C GLY A 148 -14.88 -1.49 -13.49
N GLN A 149 -16.02 -2.02 -12.99
CA GLN A 149 -17.34 -1.59 -13.44
C GLN A 149 -17.63 -0.13 -13.07
N THR A 150 -17.12 0.34 -11.92
CA THR A 150 -17.20 1.76 -11.56
C THR A 150 -16.47 2.62 -12.59
N ALA A 151 -15.29 2.19 -13.06
CA ALA A 151 -14.56 2.90 -14.12
C ALA A 151 -15.35 2.96 -15.43
N GLU A 152 -15.98 1.84 -15.83
CA GLU A 152 -16.87 1.82 -17.02
C GLU A 152 -18.08 2.76 -16.86
N ASN A 153 -18.70 2.77 -15.68
CA ASN A 153 -19.81 3.68 -15.39
C ASN A 153 -19.40 5.16 -15.47
N VAL A 154 -18.17 5.48 -15.04
CA VAL A 154 -17.59 6.83 -15.17
C VAL A 154 -17.34 7.15 -16.64
N ALA A 155 -16.74 6.23 -17.39
CA ALA A 155 -16.48 6.41 -18.81
C ALA A 155 -17.77 6.65 -19.59
N GLU A 156 -18.81 5.89 -19.33
CA GLU A 156 -20.14 6.05 -19.94
C GLU A 156 -20.77 7.40 -19.57
N LYS A 157 -20.82 7.72 -18.28
CA LYS A 157 -21.43 8.96 -17.77
C LYS A 157 -20.79 10.21 -18.33
N TRP A 158 -19.46 10.22 -18.47
CA TRP A 158 -18.69 11.37 -18.90
C TRP A 158 -18.25 11.30 -20.36
N GLN A 159 -18.74 10.30 -21.10
CA GLN A 159 -18.47 10.08 -22.52
C GLN A 159 -16.95 10.03 -22.83
N ILE A 160 -16.21 9.33 -21.97
CA ILE A 160 -14.76 9.14 -22.13
C ILE A 160 -14.56 7.97 -23.08
N SER A 161 -14.05 8.25 -24.28
CA SER A 161 -13.80 7.21 -25.28
C SER A 161 -12.64 6.28 -24.91
N ARG A 162 -12.56 5.11 -25.55
CA ARG A 162 -11.42 4.21 -25.38
C ARG A 162 -10.10 4.87 -25.79
N ASP A 163 -10.09 5.61 -26.87
CA ASP A 163 -8.89 6.31 -27.36
C ASP A 163 -8.39 7.33 -26.31
N MET A 164 -9.29 8.09 -25.69
CA MET A 164 -8.92 9.02 -24.61
C MET A 164 -8.32 8.29 -23.40
N GLN A 165 -8.85 7.11 -23.04
CA GLN A 165 -8.33 6.31 -21.94
C GLN A 165 -6.93 5.77 -22.26
N ASP A 166 -6.72 5.26 -23.47
CA ASP A 166 -5.45 4.71 -23.95
C ASP A 166 -4.37 5.81 -24.08
N GLU A 167 -4.74 6.99 -24.60
CA GLU A 167 -3.84 8.13 -24.67
C GLU A 167 -3.40 8.61 -23.27
N PHE A 168 -4.33 8.69 -22.33
CA PHE A 168 -4.04 9.06 -20.96
C PHE A 168 -3.10 8.02 -20.29
N ALA A 169 -3.37 6.74 -20.47
CA ALA A 169 -2.56 5.67 -19.91
C ALA A 169 -1.13 5.69 -20.48
N LEU A 170 -1.00 5.85 -21.81
CA LEU A 170 0.31 5.97 -22.48
C LEU A 170 1.08 7.19 -21.97
N SER A 171 0.42 8.36 -21.90
CA SER A 171 1.03 9.58 -21.36
C SER A 171 1.51 9.38 -19.92
N SER A 172 0.73 8.72 -19.07
CA SER A 172 1.08 8.41 -17.68
C SER A 172 2.33 7.54 -17.58
N GLN A 173 2.40 6.46 -18.38
CA GLN A 173 3.56 5.56 -18.42
C GLN A 173 4.83 6.28 -18.89
N ASN A 174 4.73 7.04 -19.96
CA ASN A 174 5.87 7.81 -20.49
C ASN A 174 6.40 8.83 -19.48
N LYS A 175 5.52 9.48 -18.70
CA LYS A 175 5.92 10.39 -17.63
C LYS A 175 6.62 9.69 -16.49
N ALA A 176 6.14 8.50 -16.08
CA ALA A 176 6.75 7.71 -15.03
C ALA A 176 8.16 7.22 -15.44
N GLU A 177 8.30 6.71 -16.66
CA GLU A 177 9.59 6.28 -17.20
C GLU A 177 10.59 7.44 -17.29
N ALA A 178 10.18 8.56 -17.85
CA ALA A 178 11.02 9.77 -17.95
C ALA A 178 11.45 10.27 -16.55
N ALA A 179 10.58 10.22 -15.56
CA ALA A 179 10.89 10.61 -14.19
C ALA A 179 11.90 9.66 -13.53
N GLN A 180 11.79 8.34 -13.76
CA GLN A 180 12.76 7.37 -13.28
C GLN A 180 14.13 7.55 -13.94
N ILE A 181 14.16 7.70 -15.26
CA ILE A 181 15.43 7.95 -16.01
C ILE A 181 16.12 9.22 -15.52
N ALA A 182 15.33 10.25 -15.19
CA ALA A 182 15.84 11.51 -14.66
C ALA A 182 16.19 11.48 -13.16
N GLY A 183 16.11 10.32 -12.49
CA GLY A 183 16.45 10.16 -11.08
C GLY A 183 15.51 10.86 -10.08
N LYS A 184 14.31 11.28 -10.52
CA LYS A 184 13.42 12.11 -9.69
C LYS A 184 12.88 11.43 -8.42
N PHE A 185 13.01 10.11 -8.33
CA PHE A 185 12.55 9.32 -7.18
C PHE A 185 13.69 8.86 -6.26
N GLU A 186 14.95 9.15 -6.58
CA GLU A 186 16.11 8.65 -5.82
C GLU A 186 16.11 9.15 -4.37
N ASP A 187 15.74 10.41 -4.16
CA ASP A 187 15.70 11.02 -2.82
C ASP A 187 14.58 10.46 -1.92
N GLU A 188 13.54 9.85 -2.49
CA GLU A 188 12.41 9.35 -1.71
C GLU A 188 12.44 7.84 -1.51
N ILE A 189 13.01 7.07 -2.45
CA ILE A 189 13.06 5.61 -2.36
C ILE A 189 14.07 5.18 -1.30
N VAL A 190 13.63 4.24 -0.45
CA VAL A 190 14.46 3.53 0.51
C VAL A 190 14.64 2.10 -0.02
N PRO A 191 15.89 1.66 -0.26
CA PRO A 191 16.14 0.29 -0.68
C PRO A 191 15.62 -0.71 0.35
N PHE A 192 14.99 -1.78 -0.12
CA PHE A 192 14.52 -2.88 0.71
C PHE A 192 15.17 -4.19 0.27
N THR A 193 15.74 -4.94 1.21
CA THR A 193 16.36 -6.23 0.91
C THR A 193 15.38 -7.36 1.15
N VAL A 194 15.09 -8.12 0.09
CA VAL A 194 14.27 -9.33 0.13
C VAL A 194 15.17 -10.54 0.18
N THR A 195 15.12 -11.31 1.26
CA THR A 195 15.86 -12.56 1.37
C THR A 195 15.13 -13.67 0.62
N THR A 196 15.79 -14.29 -0.34
CA THR A 196 15.27 -15.39 -1.13
C THR A 196 16.13 -16.65 -0.98
N ARG A 197 15.60 -17.79 -1.43
CA ARG A 197 16.37 -19.06 -1.45
C ARG A 197 17.64 -18.99 -2.32
N LYS A 198 17.71 -18.04 -3.24
CA LYS A 198 18.85 -17.84 -4.15
C LYS A 198 19.80 -16.74 -3.69
N GLY A 199 19.55 -16.14 -2.51
CA GLY A 199 20.28 -15.02 -1.96
C GLY A 199 19.42 -13.77 -1.80
N ASP A 200 20.02 -12.71 -1.32
CA ASP A 200 19.38 -11.45 -1.07
C ASP A 200 19.24 -10.63 -2.36
N ILE A 201 18.10 -9.99 -2.52
CA ILE A 201 17.78 -9.11 -3.64
C ILE A 201 17.44 -7.74 -3.08
N THR A 202 18.16 -6.71 -3.48
CA THR A 202 17.81 -5.33 -3.13
C THR A 202 16.81 -4.77 -4.14
N VAL A 203 15.69 -4.27 -3.65
CA VAL A 203 14.64 -3.63 -4.44
C VAL A 203 14.70 -2.12 -4.15
N ASP A 204 15.21 -1.37 -5.10
CA ASP A 204 15.49 0.07 -5.01
C ASP A 204 14.87 0.88 -6.17
N LYS A 205 14.10 0.24 -7.03
CA LYS A 205 13.45 0.86 -8.20
C LYS A 205 12.01 0.43 -8.31
N ASP A 206 11.14 1.37 -8.67
CA ASP A 206 9.75 1.07 -8.98
C ASP A 206 9.64 0.08 -10.13
N ALA A 207 8.79 -0.91 -9.97
CA ALA A 207 8.43 -1.81 -11.06
C ALA A 207 7.56 -1.03 -12.05
N VAL A 208 8.15 -0.62 -13.17
CA VAL A 208 7.40 -0.04 -14.29
C VAL A 208 6.76 -1.16 -15.06
N SER A 209 5.45 -1.16 -15.14
CA SER A 209 4.68 -2.29 -15.63
C SER A 209 4.93 -2.63 -17.10
N TYR A 210 5.33 -1.70 -17.96
CA TYR A 210 5.50 -1.95 -19.39
C TYR A 210 6.46 -0.95 -20.06
N THR A 211 7.62 -1.42 -20.45
CA THR A 211 8.55 -0.67 -21.32
C THR A 211 8.16 -0.73 -22.80
N HIS A 212 7.20 -1.56 -23.18
CA HIS A 212 6.69 -1.68 -24.55
C HIS A 212 5.19 -1.94 -24.53
N LEU A 213 4.40 -0.89 -24.74
CA LEU A 213 2.96 -0.99 -24.98
C LEU A 213 2.68 -1.45 -26.42
N THR A 214 2.90 -2.71 -26.71
CA THR A 214 1.97 -3.43 -27.58
C THR A 214 1.02 -4.17 -26.63
N LEU A 215 0.00 -3.49 -26.14
CA LEU A 215 -1.06 -4.14 -25.38
C LEU A 215 -1.73 -5.17 -26.29
N PRO A 216 -1.68 -6.47 -25.91
CA PRO A 216 -2.70 -7.36 -26.42
C PRO A 216 -4.02 -6.82 -25.86
N THR A 217 -4.95 -6.49 -26.73
CA THR A 217 -6.28 -5.93 -26.45
C THR A 217 -7.17 -6.78 -25.51
N ASN A 218 -6.60 -7.77 -24.81
CA ASN A 218 -7.31 -8.78 -24.02
C ASN A 218 -6.90 -8.83 -22.52
N LEU A 219 -6.14 -7.85 -22.01
CA LEU A 219 -5.66 -7.85 -20.60
C LEU A 219 -6.00 -6.55 -19.86
N CYS A 220 -7.13 -5.96 -20.15
CA CYS A 220 -7.69 -4.90 -19.30
C CYS A 220 -8.78 -5.45 -18.39
#